data_439247bf1b6757732a96a8a9c11ff5b7
#
_entry.id   439247bf1b6757732a96a8a9c11ff5b7
#
_cell.length_a   1.000
_cell.length_b   1.000
_cell.length_c   1.000
_cell.angle_alpha   90.00
_cell.angle_beta   90.00
_cell.angle_gamma   90.00
#
_symmetry.space_group_name_H-M   'P 1'
#
loop_
_entity.id
_entity.type
_entity.pdbx_description
1 polymer ?
#
loop_
_entity_poly.entity_id
_entity_poly.type
_entity_poly.pdbx_seq_one_letter_code
_entity_poly.pdbx_strand_id
1 'polypeptide(L)'
;MKYTTTVTDYLTWRGDIPFSVDPFNEVDNLVLCIISYLDFSRFPELLTRNPKEAAALEDICARLTEADDQLGLSQLSYIPVARQAAACERFAGTRMFAFEDRSDAQTQFAAVSFLLPDKSVFVAFRGTDTSLVGWKEDFNMSYLEAVPAQIRAAEYTAEIARACRWHKLRIGGHSKGGNLAAWAGLHLPHKVYGRLMDVYNNDGPGFNRSMTELPEYALLREKMHTFIPESSIVGVLLEHCEDYTVIASTAKSIMQHEALSWCTERNRFIHLEERSALGRRSDDVLRDWVGSMTPRERKEFTDAFFNILSMGGKAKTLDDVQEMGLGGAVALVKEFAGSDEKTRRILTEVFKRLAVDIGEEMASSAQDGLKQAKGFLKNIGRKKSDI
;
A
#
# COMPACT_ATOMS: atom_id res chain seq x y z
N MET A 1 7.71 -21.33 7.33
CA MET A 1 7.62 -19.88 7.65
C MET A 1 8.05 -19.72 9.10
N LYS A 2 8.84 -18.69 9.41
CA LYS A 2 9.35 -18.43 10.78
C LYS A 2 8.36 -17.56 11.60
N TYR A 3 7.58 -16.74 10.94
CA TYR A 3 6.63 -15.81 11.55
C TYR A 3 5.24 -16.03 10.96
N THR A 4 4.19 -15.93 11.78
CA THR A 4 2.81 -16.22 11.37
C THR A 4 1.77 -15.24 11.87
N THR A 5 2.18 -14.35 12.80
CA THR A 5 1.30 -13.36 13.43
C THR A 5 1.25 -12.07 12.59
N THR A 6 0.06 -11.56 12.34
CA THR A 6 -0.17 -10.41 11.46
C THR A 6 -0.99 -9.32 12.15
N VAL A 7 -1.41 -8.32 11.39
CA VAL A 7 -2.25 -7.20 11.88
C VAL A 7 -3.53 -7.67 12.57
N THR A 8 -4.17 -8.75 12.08
CA THR A 8 -5.37 -9.30 12.70
C THR A 8 -5.11 -9.93 14.06
N ASP A 9 -3.94 -10.58 14.22
CA ASP A 9 -3.51 -11.11 15.50
C ASP A 9 -3.19 -9.96 16.47
N TYR A 10 -2.52 -8.90 15.99
CA TYR A 10 -2.26 -7.70 16.77
C TYR A 10 -3.56 -7.11 17.34
N LEU A 11 -4.59 -6.92 16.52
CA LEU A 11 -5.89 -6.43 16.97
C LEU A 11 -6.55 -7.36 18.00
N THR A 12 -6.29 -8.67 17.93
CA THR A 12 -6.81 -9.66 18.88
C THR A 12 -6.14 -9.55 20.24
N TRP A 13 -4.82 -9.44 20.30
CA TRP A 13 -4.10 -9.50 21.58
C TRP A 13 -3.74 -8.14 22.17
N ARG A 14 -3.75 -7.05 21.37
CA ARG A 14 -3.44 -5.67 21.81
C ARG A 14 -4.64 -4.74 21.74
N GLY A 15 -5.74 -5.20 21.14
CA GLY A 15 -6.93 -4.41 20.97
C GLY A 15 -7.61 -3.95 22.28
N ASP A 16 -7.31 -4.61 23.40
CA ASP A 16 -7.78 -4.25 24.74
C ASP A 16 -6.93 -3.16 25.43
N ILE A 17 -5.81 -2.70 24.82
CA ILE A 17 -4.88 -1.77 25.43
C ILE A 17 -5.03 -0.38 24.78
N PRO A 18 -5.61 0.61 25.50
CA PRO A 18 -5.83 1.94 24.95
C PRO A 18 -4.54 2.72 24.75
N PHE A 19 -4.55 3.75 23.89
CA PHE A 19 -3.41 4.64 23.62
C PHE A 19 -2.87 5.38 24.85
N SER A 20 -3.65 5.48 25.92
CA SER A 20 -3.21 6.04 27.21
C SER A 20 -2.24 5.13 27.98
N VAL A 21 -2.26 3.83 27.69
CA VAL A 21 -1.38 2.81 28.33
C VAL A 21 -0.22 2.45 27.42
N ASP A 22 -0.50 2.21 26.14
CA ASP A 22 0.50 1.93 25.12
C ASP A 22 0.29 2.92 23.95
N PRO A 23 1.16 3.92 23.78
CA PRO A 23 0.98 4.99 22.77
C PRO A 23 0.77 4.45 21.36
N PHE A 24 0.25 5.31 20.49
CA PHE A 24 0.11 5.03 19.05
C PHE A 24 1.42 4.52 18.45
N ASN A 25 1.37 3.46 17.70
CA ASN A 25 2.53 2.75 17.18
C ASN A 25 2.44 2.47 15.66
N GLU A 26 3.46 1.82 15.13
CA GLU A 26 3.59 1.52 13.70
C GLU A 26 2.53 0.56 13.15
N VAL A 27 1.97 -0.32 13.98
CA VAL A 27 0.89 -1.23 13.55
C VAL A 27 -0.46 -0.51 13.51
N ASP A 28 -0.71 0.39 14.46
CA ASP A 28 -1.92 1.23 14.45
C ASP A 28 -1.99 2.11 13.19
N ASN A 29 -0.84 2.67 12.80
CA ASN A 29 -0.72 3.40 11.54
C ASN A 29 -1.18 2.52 10.36
N LEU A 30 -0.67 1.28 10.26
CA LEU A 30 -1.04 0.39 9.17
C LEU A 30 -2.53 0.03 9.20
N VAL A 31 -3.11 -0.20 10.39
CA VAL A 31 -4.56 -0.45 10.54
C VAL A 31 -5.37 0.71 9.94
N LEU A 32 -5.02 1.96 10.25
CA LEU A 32 -5.72 3.13 9.70
C LEU A 32 -5.49 3.29 8.19
N CYS A 33 -4.29 2.96 7.71
CA CYS A 33 -4.00 2.94 6.27
C CYS A 33 -4.80 1.85 5.54
N ILE A 34 -4.96 0.66 6.13
CA ILE A 34 -5.83 -0.42 5.59
C ILE A 34 -7.28 0.07 5.50
N ILE A 35 -7.80 0.71 6.54
CA ILE A 35 -9.17 1.24 6.54
C ILE A 35 -9.37 2.28 5.42
N SER A 36 -8.34 3.05 5.05
CA SER A 36 -8.45 4.05 3.99
C SER A 36 -8.68 3.48 2.58
N TYR A 37 -8.53 2.17 2.39
CA TYR A 37 -8.82 1.50 1.12
C TYR A 37 -10.31 1.25 0.90
N LEU A 38 -11.13 1.34 1.95
CA LEU A 38 -12.57 1.12 1.83
C LEU A 38 -13.27 2.32 1.18
N ASP A 39 -14.34 2.04 0.41
CA ASP A 39 -15.16 3.07 -0.19
C ASP A 39 -16.19 3.60 0.82
N PHE A 40 -16.03 4.85 1.16
CA PHE A 40 -16.96 5.56 2.04
C PHE A 40 -17.87 6.54 1.29
N SER A 41 -17.98 6.46 -0.03
CA SER A 41 -18.77 7.39 -0.85
C SER A 41 -20.27 7.41 -0.49
N ARG A 42 -20.82 6.29 0.00
CA ARG A 42 -22.20 6.17 0.44
C ARG A 42 -22.47 6.69 1.87
N PHE A 43 -21.43 7.21 2.54
CA PHE A 43 -21.52 7.76 3.89
C PHE A 43 -21.39 9.29 3.85
N PRO A 44 -22.46 10.04 3.56
CA PRO A 44 -22.40 11.50 3.37
C PRO A 44 -21.89 12.24 4.61
N GLU A 45 -22.05 11.67 5.80
CA GLU A 45 -21.53 12.22 7.05
C GLU A 45 -20.01 12.28 7.09
N LEU A 46 -19.31 11.48 6.28
CA LEU A 46 -17.84 11.51 6.20
C LEU A 46 -17.30 12.56 5.24
N LEU A 47 -18.16 13.18 4.41
CA LEU A 47 -17.72 14.22 3.46
C LEU A 47 -17.42 15.56 4.13
N THR A 48 -17.87 15.76 5.37
CA THR A 48 -17.64 17.00 6.12
C THR A 48 -16.16 17.24 6.38
N ARG A 49 -15.74 18.50 6.28
CA ARG A 49 -14.40 18.95 6.72
C ARG A 49 -14.41 19.46 8.16
N ASN A 50 -15.54 19.41 8.84
CA ASN A 50 -15.67 19.86 10.21
C ASN A 50 -15.39 18.71 11.19
N PRO A 51 -14.30 18.74 11.96
CA PRO A 51 -13.96 17.65 12.89
C PRO A 51 -14.99 17.47 14.02
N LYS A 52 -15.83 18.47 14.29
CA LYS A 52 -16.91 18.36 15.30
C LYS A 52 -18.05 17.45 14.81
N GLU A 53 -18.21 17.30 13.51
CA GLU A 53 -19.23 16.47 12.87
C GLU A 53 -18.70 15.09 12.51
N ALA A 54 -17.45 14.77 12.89
CA ALA A 54 -16.85 13.46 12.61
C ALA A 54 -17.73 12.33 13.16
N ALA A 55 -17.92 11.27 12.37
CA ALA A 55 -18.69 10.08 12.73
C ALA A 55 -17.86 9.09 13.54
N ALA A 56 -18.47 8.32 14.44
CA ALA A 56 -17.76 7.28 15.15
C ALA A 56 -17.29 6.15 14.19
N LEU A 57 -16.05 5.68 14.35
CA LEU A 57 -15.51 4.59 13.55
C LEU A 57 -16.39 3.34 13.66
N GLU A 58 -16.86 3.03 14.87
CA GLU A 58 -17.74 1.89 15.14
C GLU A 58 -19.04 1.95 14.33
N ASP A 59 -19.70 3.11 14.30
CA ASP A 59 -20.97 3.31 13.57
C ASP A 59 -20.78 3.15 12.05
N ILE A 60 -19.66 3.61 11.52
CA ILE A 60 -19.33 3.47 10.10
C ILE A 60 -19.02 2.00 9.78
N CYS A 61 -18.14 1.37 10.55
CA CYS A 61 -17.71 -0.01 10.30
C CYS A 61 -18.86 -1.04 10.46
N ALA A 62 -19.82 -0.78 11.35
CA ALA A 62 -21.01 -1.62 11.49
C ALA A 62 -21.89 -1.66 10.23
N ARG A 63 -21.84 -0.61 9.41
CA ARG A 63 -22.65 -0.46 8.19
C ARG A 63 -21.89 -0.84 6.90
N LEU A 64 -20.60 -1.20 6.98
CA LEU A 64 -19.83 -1.63 5.81
C LEU A 64 -20.44 -2.92 5.23
N THR A 65 -20.38 -3.05 3.92
CA THR A 65 -20.78 -4.23 3.14
C THR A 65 -19.67 -4.63 2.18
N GLU A 66 -19.73 -5.80 1.59
CA GLU A 66 -18.74 -6.25 0.60
C GLU A 66 -18.59 -5.29 -0.59
N ALA A 67 -19.66 -4.53 -0.91
CA ALA A 67 -19.60 -3.53 -1.98
C ALA A 67 -18.74 -2.30 -1.63
N ASP A 68 -18.38 -2.11 -0.36
CA ASP A 68 -17.51 -1.01 0.09
C ASP A 68 -16.01 -1.39 0.03
N ASP A 69 -15.69 -2.61 -0.41
CA ASP A 69 -14.31 -3.07 -0.62
C ASP A 69 -13.91 -2.89 -2.09
N GLN A 70 -12.90 -2.07 -2.34
CA GLN A 70 -12.41 -1.77 -3.69
C GLN A 70 -11.18 -2.61 -4.09
N LEU A 71 -10.82 -3.62 -3.30
CA LEU A 71 -9.68 -4.49 -3.57
C LEU A 71 -10.02 -5.59 -4.58
N GLY A 72 -10.31 -5.24 -5.82
CA GLY A 72 -10.82 -6.09 -6.88
C GLY A 72 -10.25 -7.53 -6.95
N LEU A 73 -8.94 -7.71 -7.09
CA LEU A 73 -8.31 -9.05 -7.25
C LEU A 73 -8.02 -9.79 -5.95
N SER A 74 -7.97 -9.10 -4.84
CA SER A 74 -7.66 -9.71 -3.57
C SER A 74 -8.90 -10.45 -3.06
N GLN A 75 -8.80 -11.75 -2.85
CA GLN A 75 -9.77 -12.51 -2.06
C GLN A 75 -9.76 -12.08 -0.59
N LEU A 76 -8.85 -11.18 -0.21
CA LEU A 76 -8.71 -10.61 1.11
C LEU A 76 -9.47 -9.30 1.17
N SER A 77 -10.46 -9.25 2.04
CA SER A 77 -11.22 -8.03 2.33
C SER A 77 -10.58 -7.28 3.51
N TYR A 78 -10.50 -5.96 3.42
CA TYR A 78 -10.09 -5.11 4.55
C TYR A 78 -11.24 -4.81 5.53
N ILE A 79 -12.47 -5.14 5.16
CA ILE A 79 -13.65 -4.98 6.03
C ILE A 79 -13.50 -5.71 7.37
N PRO A 80 -13.04 -6.97 7.44
CA PRO A 80 -12.82 -7.64 8.73
C PRO A 80 -11.87 -6.89 9.65
N VAL A 81 -10.78 -6.34 9.11
CA VAL A 81 -9.81 -5.54 9.90
C VAL A 81 -10.46 -4.25 10.41
N ALA A 82 -11.21 -3.54 9.56
CA ALA A 82 -11.92 -2.32 9.96
C ALA A 82 -12.93 -2.61 11.08
N ARG A 83 -13.71 -3.67 10.97
CA ARG A 83 -14.69 -4.10 11.99
C ARG A 83 -14.01 -4.52 13.29
N GLN A 84 -12.92 -5.28 13.19
CA GLN A 84 -12.15 -5.71 14.36
C GLN A 84 -11.51 -4.50 15.08
N ALA A 85 -10.91 -3.57 14.34
CA ALA A 85 -10.35 -2.34 14.90
C ALA A 85 -11.44 -1.50 15.58
N ALA A 86 -12.58 -1.32 14.93
CA ALA A 86 -13.71 -0.55 15.48
C ALA A 86 -14.27 -1.17 16.78
N ALA A 87 -14.20 -2.50 16.93
CA ALA A 87 -14.64 -3.21 18.13
C ALA A 87 -13.62 -3.22 19.27
N CYS A 88 -12.37 -2.77 19.02
CA CYS A 88 -11.29 -2.79 20.01
C CYS A 88 -11.33 -1.55 20.93
N GLU A 89 -11.02 -1.75 22.22
CA GLU A 89 -10.82 -0.65 23.18
C GLU A 89 -9.73 0.33 22.71
N ARG A 90 -8.71 -0.18 22.03
CA ARG A 90 -7.59 0.60 21.50
C ARG A 90 -8.03 1.72 20.57
N PHE A 91 -9.02 1.48 19.73
CA PHE A 91 -9.58 2.45 18.79
C PHE A 91 -10.92 3.04 19.28
N ALA A 92 -11.37 2.69 20.50
CA ALA A 92 -12.60 3.25 21.06
C ALA A 92 -12.53 4.77 21.10
N GLY A 93 -13.62 5.43 20.65
CA GLY A 93 -13.68 6.87 20.53
C GLY A 93 -12.97 7.47 19.31
N THR A 94 -12.37 6.65 18.43
CA THR A 94 -11.90 7.10 17.12
C THR A 94 -13.08 7.58 16.26
N ARG A 95 -12.90 8.72 15.61
CA ARG A 95 -13.94 9.31 14.75
C ARG A 95 -13.38 9.61 13.37
N MET A 96 -14.17 9.40 12.33
CA MET A 96 -13.82 9.57 10.93
C MET A 96 -14.48 10.81 10.33
N PHE A 97 -13.79 11.49 9.43
CA PHE A 97 -14.31 12.64 8.67
C PHE A 97 -13.47 12.91 7.44
N ALA A 98 -13.92 13.84 6.63
CA ALA A 98 -13.19 14.37 5.48
C ALA A 98 -12.84 13.32 4.43
N PHE A 99 -13.64 12.25 4.27
CA PHE A 99 -13.44 11.32 3.18
C PHE A 99 -13.48 12.07 1.83
N GLU A 100 -12.55 11.73 0.98
CA GLU A 100 -12.45 12.22 -0.38
C GLU A 100 -11.97 11.09 -1.26
N ASP A 101 -12.66 10.86 -2.36
CA ASP A 101 -12.24 9.98 -3.45
C ASP A 101 -12.40 10.74 -4.77
N ARG A 102 -11.31 10.88 -5.50
CA ARG A 102 -11.24 11.50 -6.83
C ARG A 102 -10.47 10.59 -7.76
N SER A 103 -11.20 9.93 -8.61
CA SER A 103 -10.62 9.10 -9.67
C SER A 103 -11.09 9.62 -11.01
N ASP A 104 -10.15 10.00 -11.88
CA ASP A 104 -10.40 10.43 -13.25
C ASP A 104 -9.43 9.74 -14.23
N ALA A 105 -9.37 10.20 -15.47
CA ALA A 105 -8.51 9.60 -16.50
C ALA A 105 -6.99 9.77 -16.25
N GLN A 106 -6.57 10.60 -15.29
CA GLN A 106 -5.17 10.94 -15.03
C GLN A 106 -4.77 10.82 -13.57
N THR A 107 -5.75 10.82 -12.65
CA THR A 107 -5.54 10.92 -11.22
C THR A 107 -6.33 9.86 -10.49
N GLN A 108 -5.69 9.17 -9.57
CA GLN A 108 -6.36 8.36 -8.57
C GLN A 108 -5.93 8.84 -7.17
N PHE A 109 -6.84 9.50 -6.47
CA PHE A 109 -6.60 10.03 -5.13
C PHE A 109 -7.74 9.67 -4.21
N ALA A 110 -7.44 9.07 -3.06
CA ALA A 110 -8.40 8.97 -1.96
C ALA A 110 -7.71 9.19 -0.61
N ALA A 111 -8.47 9.80 0.31
CA ALA A 111 -8.01 10.08 1.66
C ALA A 111 -9.18 10.08 2.64
N VAL A 112 -8.88 9.75 3.89
CA VAL A 112 -9.80 9.90 5.02
C VAL A 112 -9.02 10.36 6.25
N SER A 113 -9.65 11.09 7.15
CA SER A 113 -9.02 11.58 8.37
C SER A 113 -9.67 10.99 9.60
N PHE A 114 -8.85 10.70 10.62
CA PHE A 114 -9.26 10.12 11.88
C PHE A 114 -8.91 11.05 13.05
N LEU A 115 -9.87 11.34 13.91
CA LEU A 115 -9.63 11.89 15.22
C LEU A 115 -9.38 10.73 16.19
N LEU A 116 -8.19 10.70 16.79
CA LEU A 116 -7.76 9.59 17.65
C LEU A 116 -8.03 9.88 19.13
N PRO A 117 -8.15 8.83 19.97
CA PRO A 117 -8.35 8.97 21.42
C PRO A 117 -7.26 9.76 22.14
N ASP A 118 -6.01 9.78 21.59
CA ASP A 118 -4.89 10.57 22.12
C ASP A 118 -4.96 12.06 21.75
N LYS A 119 -6.08 12.51 21.19
CA LYS A 119 -6.30 13.87 20.71
C LYS A 119 -5.40 14.31 19.57
N SER A 120 -4.83 13.38 18.84
CA SER A 120 -4.19 13.65 17.55
C SER A 120 -5.17 13.45 16.38
N VAL A 121 -4.78 13.94 15.22
CA VAL A 121 -5.45 13.65 13.95
C VAL A 121 -4.51 12.81 13.10
N PHE A 122 -5.03 11.74 12.50
CA PHE A 122 -4.31 10.93 11.53
C PHE A 122 -4.93 11.14 10.14
N VAL A 123 -4.12 11.52 9.16
CA VAL A 123 -4.50 11.62 7.75
C VAL A 123 -4.02 10.36 7.05
N ALA A 124 -4.95 9.55 6.54
CA ALA A 124 -4.66 8.35 5.81
C ALA A 124 -4.86 8.55 4.32
N PHE A 125 -3.85 8.22 3.52
CA PHE A 125 -3.93 8.19 2.07
C PHE A 125 -4.02 6.76 1.58
N ARG A 126 -5.01 6.51 0.70
CA ARG A 126 -5.16 5.25 0.01
C ARG A 126 -4.05 5.10 -1.05
N GLY A 127 -3.52 3.89 -1.17
CA GLY A 127 -2.65 3.50 -2.28
C GLY A 127 -3.43 3.29 -3.58
N THR A 128 -2.74 2.77 -4.58
CA THR A 128 -3.32 2.42 -5.87
C THR A 128 -4.24 1.20 -5.70
N ASP A 129 -5.40 1.25 -6.34
CA ASP A 129 -6.26 0.08 -6.54
C ASP A 129 -5.78 -0.75 -7.75
N THR A 130 -6.61 -1.66 -8.24
CA THR A 130 -6.27 -2.48 -9.43
C THR A 130 -6.33 -1.72 -10.74
N SER A 131 -6.68 -0.43 -10.77
CA SER A 131 -6.82 0.34 -12.00
C SER A 131 -5.48 0.62 -12.68
N LEU A 132 -5.44 0.44 -14.00
CA LEU A 132 -4.25 0.76 -14.80
C LEU A 132 -3.92 2.26 -14.79
N VAL A 133 -4.92 3.12 -14.55
CA VAL A 133 -4.72 4.57 -14.42
C VAL A 133 -3.89 4.88 -13.17
N GLY A 134 -4.24 4.27 -12.02
CA GLY A 134 -3.50 4.42 -10.79
C GLY A 134 -2.06 3.95 -10.91
N TRP A 135 -1.84 2.76 -11.47
CA TRP A 135 -0.51 2.21 -11.72
C TRP A 135 0.31 3.07 -12.68
N LYS A 136 -0.32 3.64 -13.73
CA LYS A 136 0.36 4.57 -14.63
C LYS A 136 0.78 5.86 -13.91
N GLU A 137 -0.06 6.39 -13.03
CA GLU A 137 0.27 7.56 -12.21
C GLU A 137 1.48 7.29 -11.30
N ASP A 138 1.59 6.08 -10.72
CA ASP A 138 2.73 5.67 -9.92
C ASP A 138 4.03 5.67 -10.74
N PHE A 139 4.01 5.13 -11.94
CA PHE A 139 5.15 5.20 -12.87
C PHE A 139 5.49 6.63 -13.29
N ASN A 140 4.49 7.50 -13.42
CA ASN A 140 4.71 8.92 -13.74
C ASN A 140 5.53 9.65 -12.67
N MET A 141 5.49 9.20 -11.40
CA MET A 141 6.33 9.75 -10.32
C MET A 141 7.83 9.63 -10.63
N SER A 142 8.23 8.71 -11.51
CA SER A 142 9.63 8.51 -11.87
C SER A 142 10.22 9.61 -12.75
N TYR A 143 9.40 10.45 -13.39
CA TYR A 143 9.85 11.47 -14.33
C TYR A 143 9.14 12.84 -14.21
N LEU A 144 7.99 12.90 -13.54
CA LEU A 144 7.33 14.17 -13.21
C LEU A 144 7.87 14.71 -11.88
N GLU A 145 7.93 16.01 -11.75
CA GLU A 145 8.25 16.68 -10.47
C GLU A 145 7.17 16.40 -9.43
N ALA A 146 5.91 16.44 -9.85
CA ALA A 146 4.75 16.10 -9.04
C ALA A 146 3.66 15.48 -9.90
N VAL A 147 2.95 14.49 -9.36
CA VAL A 147 1.70 13.98 -9.95
C VAL A 147 0.49 14.66 -9.30
N PRO A 148 -0.67 14.72 -9.98
CA PRO A 148 -1.86 15.38 -9.45
C PRO A 148 -2.28 14.90 -8.05
N ALA A 149 -2.17 13.58 -7.78
CA ALA A 149 -2.48 13.01 -6.46
C ALA A 149 -1.56 13.55 -5.36
N GLN A 150 -0.27 13.79 -5.62
CA GLN A 150 0.68 14.38 -4.67
C GLN A 150 0.29 15.82 -4.33
N ILE A 151 -0.04 16.63 -5.35
CA ILE A 151 -0.49 18.01 -5.16
C ILE A 151 -1.75 18.02 -4.28
N ARG A 152 -2.72 17.15 -4.60
CA ARG A 152 -3.96 17.05 -3.81
C ARG A 152 -3.70 16.59 -2.38
N ALA A 153 -2.77 15.67 -2.16
CA ALA A 153 -2.40 15.20 -0.83
C ALA A 153 -1.87 16.33 0.07
N ALA A 154 -1.01 17.20 -0.48
CA ALA A 154 -0.51 18.38 0.23
C ALA A 154 -1.64 19.37 0.57
N GLU A 155 -2.52 19.67 -0.40
CA GLU A 155 -3.69 20.55 -0.20
C GLU A 155 -4.64 19.98 0.86
N TYR A 156 -5.00 18.69 0.73
CA TYR A 156 -5.88 17.98 1.67
C TYR A 156 -5.31 18.05 3.10
N THR A 157 -4.03 17.72 3.27
CA THR A 157 -3.40 17.77 4.59
C THR A 157 -3.40 19.18 5.17
N ALA A 158 -3.14 20.21 4.36
CA ALA A 158 -3.20 21.59 4.80
C ALA A 158 -4.64 22.01 5.20
N GLU A 159 -5.67 21.53 4.51
CA GLU A 159 -7.09 21.74 4.88
C GLU A 159 -7.40 21.12 6.24
N ILE A 160 -7.03 19.83 6.45
CA ILE A 160 -7.24 19.12 7.71
C ILE A 160 -6.47 19.79 8.85
N ALA A 161 -5.20 20.14 8.64
CA ALA A 161 -4.39 20.82 9.64
C ALA A 161 -4.97 22.17 10.06
N ARG A 162 -5.68 22.86 9.15
CA ARG A 162 -6.37 24.11 9.42
C ARG A 162 -7.67 23.86 10.23
N ALA A 163 -8.47 22.85 9.82
CA ALA A 163 -9.68 22.47 10.52
C ALA A 163 -9.39 21.95 11.95
N CYS A 164 -8.30 21.20 12.10
CA CYS A 164 -7.84 20.60 13.36
C CYS A 164 -6.70 21.39 14.01
N ARG A 165 -6.79 22.72 14.07
CA ARG A 165 -5.69 23.62 14.47
C ARG A 165 -5.08 23.37 15.85
N TRP A 166 -5.78 22.69 16.74
CA TRP A 166 -5.35 22.39 18.10
C TRP A 166 -4.83 20.96 18.28
N HIS A 167 -4.91 20.14 17.24
CA HIS A 167 -4.49 18.74 17.31
C HIS A 167 -3.05 18.59 16.79
N LYS A 168 -2.33 17.64 17.35
CA LYS A 168 -1.13 17.07 16.72
C LYS A 168 -1.53 16.33 15.47
N LEU A 169 -0.60 16.21 14.53
CA LEU A 169 -0.87 15.63 13.22
C LEU A 169 0.05 14.43 12.97
N ARG A 170 -0.54 13.34 12.52
CA ARG A 170 0.15 12.20 11.92
C ARG A 170 -0.38 12.02 10.49
N ILE A 171 0.48 11.56 9.61
CA ILE A 171 0.15 11.33 8.20
C ILE A 171 0.66 9.94 7.86
N GLY A 172 -0.12 9.14 7.12
CA GLY A 172 0.33 7.82 6.72
C GLY A 172 -0.38 7.32 5.47
N GLY A 173 0.18 6.30 4.86
CA GLY A 173 -0.39 5.61 3.73
C GLY A 173 0.39 4.34 3.41
N HIS A 174 -0.20 3.46 2.64
CA HIS A 174 0.40 2.23 2.14
C HIS A 174 0.57 2.34 0.63
N SER A 175 1.61 1.76 0.07
CA SER A 175 1.88 1.80 -1.37
C SER A 175 2.02 3.26 -1.86
N LYS A 176 1.37 3.65 -2.98
CA LYS A 176 1.28 5.05 -3.40
C LYS A 176 0.88 5.98 -2.27
N GLY A 177 -0.05 5.56 -1.39
CA GLY A 177 -0.47 6.34 -0.22
C GLY A 177 0.68 6.71 0.71
N GLY A 178 1.71 5.85 0.85
CA GLY A 178 2.93 6.14 1.59
C GLY A 178 3.75 7.27 0.98
N ASN A 179 3.90 7.27 -0.35
CA ASN A 179 4.52 8.38 -1.08
C ASN A 179 3.70 9.68 -0.93
N LEU A 180 2.36 9.60 -1.04
CA LEU A 180 1.47 10.75 -0.83
C LEU A 180 1.61 11.32 0.59
N ALA A 181 1.76 10.46 1.60
CA ALA A 181 1.97 10.87 2.99
C ALA A 181 3.29 11.62 3.16
N ALA A 182 4.37 11.09 2.61
CA ALA A 182 5.68 11.74 2.64
C ALA A 182 5.68 13.06 1.85
N TRP A 183 5.05 13.09 0.66
CA TRP A 183 4.87 14.32 -0.11
C TRP A 183 4.08 15.39 0.65
N ALA A 184 2.97 15.01 1.27
CA ALA A 184 2.15 15.93 2.06
C ALA A 184 2.91 16.47 3.27
N GLY A 185 3.72 15.63 3.93
CA GLY A 185 4.62 16.04 5.02
C GLY A 185 5.66 17.06 4.56
N LEU A 186 6.28 16.82 3.39
CA LEU A 186 7.30 17.70 2.80
C LEU A 186 6.73 19.09 2.44
N HIS A 187 5.50 19.14 1.95
CA HIS A 187 4.84 20.39 1.51
C HIS A 187 3.92 21.01 2.58
N LEU A 188 4.03 20.52 3.84
CA LEU A 188 3.22 21.06 4.92
C LEU A 188 3.61 22.52 5.22
N PRO A 189 2.65 23.46 5.34
CA PRO A 189 2.95 24.83 5.67
C PRO A 189 3.82 24.94 6.94
N HIS A 190 4.89 25.73 6.90
CA HIS A 190 5.90 25.82 7.97
C HIS A 190 5.29 26.06 9.38
N LYS A 191 4.24 26.89 9.48
CA LYS A 191 3.51 27.14 10.74
C LYS A 191 2.79 25.94 11.30
N VAL A 192 2.57 24.89 10.50
CA VAL A 192 1.89 23.63 10.89
C VAL A 192 2.92 22.57 11.25
N TYR A 193 4.12 22.65 10.70
CA TYR A 193 5.17 21.63 10.84
C TYR A 193 5.49 21.30 12.31
N GLY A 194 5.47 22.28 13.23
CA GLY A 194 5.66 22.06 14.66
C GLY A 194 4.60 21.16 15.32
N ARG A 195 3.47 20.90 14.65
CA ARG A 195 2.42 19.98 15.11
C ARG A 195 2.52 18.59 14.47
N LEU A 196 3.32 18.44 13.41
CA LEU A 196 3.58 17.16 12.78
C LEU A 196 4.39 16.28 13.74
N MET A 197 3.84 15.13 14.10
CA MET A 197 4.50 14.12 14.92
C MET A 197 5.24 13.15 14.03
N ASP A 198 4.51 12.41 13.22
CA ASP A 198 5.00 11.28 12.46
C ASP A 198 4.46 11.28 11.04
N VAL A 199 5.26 10.77 10.11
CA VAL A 199 4.88 10.45 8.73
C VAL A 199 5.22 8.99 8.47
N TYR A 200 4.22 8.20 8.10
CA TYR A 200 4.37 6.77 7.86
C TYR A 200 4.32 6.46 6.37
N ASN A 201 5.41 5.94 5.85
CA ASN A 201 5.50 5.39 4.50
C ASN A 201 5.52 3.86 4.60
N ASN A 202 4.38 3.23 4.38
CA ASN A 202 4.26 1.77 4.41
C ASN A 202 4.44 1.21 3.00
N ASP A 203 5.66 0.82 2.66
CA ASP A 203 6.06 0.22 1.37
C ASP A 203 5.67 1.06 0.14
N GLY A 204 5.69 2.38 0.29
CA GLY A 204 5.49 3.30 -0.82
C GLY A 204 6.80 3.67 -1.51
N PRO A 205 6.75 4.04 -2.80
CA PRO A 205 7.95 4.46 -3.52
C PRO A 205 8.55 5.74 -2.92
N GLY A 206 9.86 5.92 -3.10
CA GLY A 206 10.58 7.14 -2.74
C GLY A 206 10.29 8.32 -3.68
N PHE A 207 11.26 9.20 -3.82
CA PHE A 207 11.16 10.42 -4.65
C PHE A 207 12.25 10.49 -5.71
N ASN A 208 12.08 11.42 -6.65
CA ASN A 208 13.17 11.83 -7.51
C ASN A 208 14.27 12.51 -6.69
N ARG A 209 15.51 12.39 -7.11
CA ARG A 209 16.67 12.94 -6.43
C ARG A 209 16.56 14.43 -6.12
N SER A 210 15.98 15.21 -7.03
CA SER A 210 15.74 16.63 -6.83
C SER A 210 14.90 16.94 -5.59
N MET A 211 14.01 16.04 -5.20
CA MET A 211 13.16 16.20 -4.01
C MET A 211 13.91 15.81 -2.73
N THR A 212 14.70 14.74 -2.78
CA THR A 212 15.47 14.28 -1.62
C THR A 212 16.63 15.19 -1.24
N GLU A 213 17.07 16.04 -2.15
CA GLU A 213 18.10 17.08 -1.92
C GLU A 213 17.54 18.38 -1.32
N LEU A 214 16.22 18.52 -1.17
CA LEU A 214 15.61 19.70 -0.55
C LEU A 214 15.94 19.79 0.96
N PRO A 215 16.24 21.00 1.49
CA PRO A 215 16.44 21.18 2.94
C PRO A 215 15.24 20.73 3.79
N GLU A 216 14.03 20.92 3.29
CA GLU A 216 12.78 20.50 3.93
C GLU A 216 12.69 18.98 4.07
N TYR A 217 13.26 18.23 3.10
CA TYR A 217 13.31 16.77 3.18
C TYR A 217 14.22 16.30 4.32
N ALA A 218 15.34 16.99 4.55
CA ALA A 218 16.23 16.69 5.66
C ALA A 218 15.55 16.86 7.02
N LEU A 219 14.64 17.83 7.14
CA LEU A 219 13.81 18.00 8.35
C LEU A 219 12.71 16.95 8.44
N LEU A 220 12.08 16.60 7.31
CA LEU A 220 10.99 15.64 7.27
C LEU A 220 11.46 14.24 7.67
N ARG A 221 12.61 13.78 7.17
CA ARG A 221 13.13 12.43 7.41
C ARG A 221 13.29 12.08 8.90
N GLU A 222 13.48 13.09 9.77
CA GLU A 222 13.53 12.88 11.22
C GLU A 222 12.18 12.45 11.82
N LYS A 223 11.09 12.64 11.10
CA LYS A 223 9.72 12.28 11.46
C LYS A 223 9.15 11.16 10.61
N MET A 224 9.92 10.68 9.63
CA MET A 224 9.50 9.59 8.76
C MET A 224 9.75 8.22 9.39
N HIS A 225 8.78 7.35 9.21
CA HIS A 225 8.86 5.93 9.52
C HIS A 225 8.54 5.18 8.24
N THR A 226 9.58 4.69 7.58
CA THR A 226 9.47 3.94 6.31
C THR A 226 9.64 2.46 6.60
N PHE A 227 8.64 1.65 6.24
CA PHE A 227 8.65 0.20 6.42
C PHE A 227 8.63 -0.49 5.07
N ILE A 228 9.59 -1.40 4.84
CA ILE A 228 9.74 -2.11 3.56
C ILE A 228 9.86 -3.60 3.83
N PRO A 229 8.95 -4.45 3.33
CA PRO A 229 9.10 -5.90 3.43
C PRO A 229 10.40 -6.39 2.77
N GLU A 230 10.97 -7.48 3.31
CA GLU A 230 12.32 -7.94 2.94
C GLU A 230 12.54 -8.20 1.44
N SER A 231 11.49 -8.52 0.69
CA SER A 231 11.54 -8.79 -0.76
C SER A 231 10.66 -7.85 -1.58
N SER A 232 10.11 -6.78 -0.99
CA SER A 232 9.29 -5.83 -1.72
C SER A 232 10.06 -5.17 -2.86
N ILE A 233 9.35 -4.89 -3.93
CA ILE A 233 9.86 -4.13 -5.09
C ILE A 233 9.35 -2.68 -5.03
N VAL A 234 8.13 -2.47 -4.56
CA VAL A 234 7.46 -1.15 -4.60
C VAL A 234 8.18 -0.14 -3.71
N GLY A 235 8.44 -0.51 -2.44
CA GLY A 235 9.06 0.37 -1.46
C GLY A 235 10.53 0.72 -1.74
N VAL A 236 11.12 0.21 -2.81
CA VAL A 236 12.49 0.54 -3.23
C VAL A 236 12.54 1.23 -4.59
N LEU A 237 11.37 1.50 -5.17
CA LEU A 237 11.30 2.33 -6.36
C LEU A 237 11.66 3.76 -6.01
N LEU A 238 12.45 4.40 -6.87
CA LEU A 238 12.97 5.75 -6.69
C LEU A 238 13.96 5.86 -5.50
N GLU A 239 14.28 7.09 -5.06
CA GLU A 239 15.29 7.30 -4.02
C GLU A 239 14.66 7.48 -2.65
N HIS A 240 15.21 6.75 -1.67
CA HIS A 240 14.96 6.91 -0.24
C HIS A 240 16.23 7.46 0.39
N CYS A 241 16.18 8.66 0.93
CA CYS A 241 17.29 9.26 1.68
C CYS A 241 17.03 9.27 3.20
N GLU A 242 15.86 8.79 3.62
CA GLU A 242 15.53 8.47 4.99
C GLU A 242 15.96 7.04 5.35
N ASP A 243 16.13 6.79 6.63
CA ASP A 243 16.29 5.43 7.14
C ASP A 243 14.97 4.66 7.00
N TYR A 244 15.04 3.40 6.57
CA TYR A 244 13.87 2.53 6.51
C TYR A 244 14.09 1.26 7.36
N THR A 245 13.00 0.72 7.84
CA THR A 245 12.97 -0.52 8.60
C THR A 245 12.54 -1.67 7.70
N VAL A 246 13.37 -2.70 7.60
CA VAL A 246 13.00 -3.93 6.90
C VAL A 246 12.11 -4.77 7.79
N ILE A 247 10.97 -5.22 7.25
CA ILE A 247 9.98 -5.98 8.01
C ILE A 247 9.72 -7.36 7.41
N ALA A 248 9.32 -8.29 8.29
CA ALA A 248 8.95 -9.64 7.90
C ALA A 248 7.51 -9.68 7.35
N SER A 249 7.27 -10.62 6.42
CA SER A 249 5.95 -10.92 5.86
C SER A 249 5.68 -12.42 5.85
N THR A 250 4.42 -12.83 5.97
CA THR A 250 3.98 -14.21 5.75
C THR A 250 3.92 -14.56 4.27
N ALA A 251 3.81 -13.57 3.40
CA ALA A 251 3.82 -13.73 1.94
C ALA A 251 5.24 -13.85 1.40
N LYS A 252 5.37 -14.09 0.10
CA LYS A 252 6.64 -14.21 -0.61
C LYS A 252 6.70 -13.23 -1.75
N SER A 253 7.94 -12.83 -2.10
CA SER A 253 8.25 -12.02 -3.28
C SER A 253 7.37 -10.76 -3.37
N ILE A 254 6.81 -10.44 -4.53
CA ILE A 254 5.97 -9.25 -4.76
C ILE A 254 4.71 -9.23 -3.88
N MET A 255 4.19 -10.40 -3.49
CA MET A 255 3.02 -10.49 -2.60
C MET A 255 3.29 -10.01 -1.18
N GLN A 256 4.55 -9.79 -0.79
CA GLN A 256 4.90 -9.15 0.47
C GLN A 256 4.42 -7.69 0.55
N HIS A 257 4.11 -7.07 -0.60
CA HIS A 257 3.50 -5.75 -0.65
C HIS A 257 2.11 -5.70 0.00
N GLU A 258 1.40 -6.84 0.06
CA GLU A 258 0.08 -6.92 0.69
C GLU A 258 0.16 -6.66 2.21
N ALA A 259 -0.47 -5.57 2.66
CA ALA A 259 -0.38 -5.08 4.04
C ALA A 259 -0.83 -6.12 5.09
N LEU A 260 -1.83 -6.97 4.79
CA LEU A 260 -2.31 -8.02 5.71
C LEU A 260 -1.30 -9.14 5.92
N SER A 261 -0.28 -9.25 5.06
CA SER A 261 0.78 -10.25 5.19
C SER A 261 1.90 -9.85 6.15
N TRP A 262 1.94 -8.60 6.62
CA TRP A 262 3.03 -8.07 7.43
C TRP A 262 3.01 -8.64 8.84
N CYS A 263 4.17 -9.12 9.25
CA CYS A 263 4.31 -9.82 10.53
C CYS A 263 4.48 -8.84 11.68
N THR A 264 3.74 -9.11 12.77
CA THR A 264 3.73 -8.29 13.98
C THR A 264 4.23 -9.05 15.19
N GLU A 265 4.85 -8.35 16.12
CA GLU A 265 5.13 -8.82 17.47
C GLU A 265 4.86 -7.71 18.47
N ARG A 266 4.14 -7.99 19.54
CA ARG A 266 3.78 -7.00 20.58
C ARG A 266 3.05 -5.80 19.94
N ASN A 267 3.72 -4.62 19.92
CA ASN A 267 3.19 -3.36 19.41
C ASN A 267 4.01 -2.81 18.22
N ARG A 268 4.66 -3.70 17.48
CA ARG A 268 5.48 -3.35 16.32
C ARG A 268 5.46 -4.44 15.26
N PHE A 269 5.97 -4.12 14.08
CA PHE A 269 6.30 -5.13 13.08
C PHE A 269 7.49 -5.98 13.55
N ILE A 270 7.67 -7.16 12.95
CA ILE A 270 8.89 -7.92 13.13
C ILE A 270 9.97 -7.31 12.26
N HIS A 271 10.91 -6.61 12.88
CA HIS A 271 12.03 -5.97 12.21
C HIS A 271 13.10 -7.00 11.84
N LEU A 272 13.65 -6.89 10.64
CA LEU A 272 14.74 -7.69 10.13
C LEU A 272 15.99 -6.84 9.98
N GLU A 273 17.17 -7.47 10.08
CA GLU A 273 18.45 -6.76 9.98
C GLU A 273 18.73 -6.27 8.55
N GLU A 274 18.29 -7.03 7.54
CA GLU A 274 18.53 -6.71 6.14
C GLU A 274 17.46 -7.28 5.22
N ARG A 275 17.39 -6.75 4.01
CA ARG A 275 16.55 -7.25 2.95
C ARG A 275 17.04 -8.63 2.46
N SER A 276 16.13 -9.43 1.92
CA SER A 276 16.45 -10.72 1.32
C SER A 276 17.46 -10.57 0.16
N ALA A 277 18.21 -11.63 -0.15
CA ALA A 277 19.14 -11.62 -1.30
C ALA A 277 18.41 -11.33 -2.63
N LEU A 278 17.15 -11.79 -2.75
CA LEU A 278 16.31 -11.51 -3.92
C LEU A 278 15.90 -10.02 -3.94
N GLY A 279 15.50 -9.48 -2.80
CA GLY A 279 15.17 -8.06 -2.64
C GLY A 279 16.33 -7.16 -3.08
N ARG A 280 17.54 -7.38 -2.53
CA ARG A 280 18.73 -6.58 -2.89
C ARG A 280 19.05 -6.60 -4.38
N ARG A 281 19.02 -7.79 -5.02
CA ARG A 281 19.26 -7.91 -6.47
C ARG A 281 18.23 -7.18 -7.31
N SER A 282 16.97 -7.14 -6.84
CA SER A 282 15.89 -6.39 -7.51
C SER A 282 16.15 -4.89 -7.44
N ASP A 283 16.63 -4.39 -6.29
CA ASP A 283 16.94 -2.99 -6.08
C ASP A 283 18.02 -2.50 -7.05
N ASP A 284 19.13 -3.22 -7.15
CA ASP A 284 20.24 -2.86 -8.02
C ASP A 284 19.77 -2.76 -9.49
N VAL A 285 19.01 -3.75 -9.96
CA VAL A 285 18.53 -3.79 -11.35
C VAL A 285 17.52 -2.67 -11.62
N LEU A 286 16.59 -2.41 -10.71
CA LEU A 286 15.58 -1.36 -10.88
C LEU A 286 16.20 0.03 -10.78
N ARG A 287 17.10 0.24 -9.81
CA ARG A 287 17.82 1.51 -9.64
C ARG A 287 18.68 1.84 -10.85
N ASP A 288 19.49 0.88 -11.31
CA ASP A 288 20.34 1.03 -12.50
C ASP A 288 19.49 1.33 -13.74
N TRP A 289 18.35 0.65 -13.86
CA TRP A 289 17.46 0.86 -14.98
C TRP A 289 16.79 2.24 -14.95
N VAL A 290 16.14 2.62 -13.83
CA VAL A 290 15.53 3.95 -13.68
C VAL A 290 16.60 5.03 -13.83
N GLY A 291 17.79 4.84 -13.21
CA GLY A 291 18.91 5.78 -13.29
C GLY A 291 19.52 5.92 -14.70
N SER A 292 19.42 4.89 -15.54
CA SER A 292 19.98 4.88 -16.89
C SER A 292 19.12 5.60 -17.93
N MET A 293 17.89 5.97 -17.60
CA MET A 293 16.94 6.64 -18.51
C MET A 293 16.78 8.12 -18.18
N THR A 294 16.72 8.92 -19.22
CA THR A 294 16.28 10.33 -19.11
C THR A 294 14.79 10.40 -18.74
N PRO A 295 14.30 11.53 -18.19
CA PRO A 295 12.87 11.71 -17.92
C PRO A 295 11.98 11.46 -19.14
N ARG A 296 12.45 11.85 -20.32
CA ARG A 296 11.75 11.62 -21.58
C ARG A 296 11.65 10.14 -21.92
N GLU A 297 12.74 9.38 -21.79
CA GLU A 297 12.74 7.93 -22.03
C GLU A 297 11.84 7.20 -21.03
N ARG A 298 11.81 7.61 -19.75
CA ARG A 298 10.89 7.05 -18.73
C ARG A 298 9.43 7.28 -19.13
N LYS A 299 9.11 8.49 -19.59
CA LYS A 299 7.77 8.82 -20.09
C LYS A 299 7.37 7.95 -21.29
N GLU A 300 8.25 7.89 -22.31
CA GLU A 300 8.02 7.08 -23.51
C GLU A 300 7.82 5.60 -23.17
N PHE A 301 8.65 5.08 -22.25
CA PHE A 301 8.49 3.71 -21.72
C PHE A 301 7.15 3.53 -21.00
N THR A 302 6.80 4.42 -20.06
CA THR A 302 5.55 4.34 -19.30
C THR A 302 4.34 4.34 -20.23
N ASP A 303 4.31 5.26 -21.19
CA ASP A 303 3.22 5.36 -22.15
C ASP A 303 3.09 4.09 -23.01
N ALA A 304 4.21 3.55 -23.51
CA ALA A 304 4.23 2.32 -24.28
C ALA A 304 3.78 1.12 -23.44
N PHE A 305 4.30 0.98 -22.22
CA PHE A 305 4.00 -0.10 -21.31
C PHE A 305 2.49 -0.16 -20.96
N PHE A 306 1.92 0.97 -20.55
CA PHE A 306 0.50 1.01 -20.18
C PHE A 306 -0.44 0.96 -21.39
N ASN A 307 -0.01 1.43 -22.56
CA ASN A 307 -0.78 1.23 -23.79
C ASN A 307 -0.89 -0.28 -24.13
N ILE A 308 0.21 -1.00 -23.94
CA ILE A 308 0.24 -2.46 -24.16
C ILE A 308 -0.62 -3.17 -23.10
N LEU A 309 -0.43 -2.87 -21.80
CA LEU A 309 -1.23 -3.47 -20.72
C LEU A 309 -2.72 -3.22 -20.89
N SER A 310 -3.10 -2.01 -21.31
CA SER A 310 -4.51 -1.68 -21.58
C SER A 310 -5.04 -2.31 -22.88
N MET A 311 -4.19 -2.97 -23.66
CA MET A 311 -4.53 -3.50 -24.99
C MET A 311 -5.27 -2.48 -25.88
N GLY A 312 -4.71 -1.27 -25.95
CA GLY A 312 -5.34 -0.18 -26.68
C GLY A 312 -6.65 0.31 -26.02
N GLY A 313 -6.76 0.22 -24.67
CA GLY A 313 -7.91 0.69 -23.91
C GLY A 313 -9.02 -0.34 -23.64
N LYS A 314 -8.78 -1.62 -23.92
CA LYS A 314 -9.74 -2.72 -23.65
C LYS A 314 -9.70 -3.17 -22.19
N ALA A 315 -8.50 -3.25 -21.59
CA ALA A 315 -8.32 -3.53 -20.17
C ALA A 315 -8.25 -2.20 -19.39
N LYS A 316 -8.99 -2.10 -18.29
CA LYS A 316 -8.99 -0.95 -17.38
C LYS A 316 -8.33 -1.26 -16.05
N THR A 317 -8.28 -2.54 -15.69
CA THR A 317 -7.74 -3.05 -14.43
C THR A 317 -6.72 -4.15 -14.68
N LEU A 318 -5.94 -4.48 -13.66
CA LEU A 318 -5.07 -5.66 -13.68
C LEU A 318 -5.89 -6.96 -13.73
N ASP A 319 -7.11 -6.95 -13.18
CA ASP A 319 -8.05 -8.06 -13.26
C ASP A 319 -8.40 -8.38 -14.72
N ASP A 320 -8.76 -7.35 -15.49
CA ASP A 320 -9.05 -7.50 -16.92
C ASP A 320 -7.85 -8.14 -17.64
N VAL A 321 -6.61 -7.74 -17.28
CA VAL A 321 -5.38 -8.29 -17.90
C VAL A 321 -5.21 -9.76 -17.51
N GLN A 322 -5.49 -10.13 -16.28
CA GLN A 322 -5.36 -11.51 -15.78
C GLN A 322 -6.41 -12.45 -16.40
N GLU A 323 -7.65 -12.01 -16.55
CA GLU A 323 -8.74 -12.79 -17.17
C GLU A 323 -8.45 -13.13 -18.64
N MET A 324 -7.63 -12.34 -19.32
CA MET A 324 -7.21 -12.62 -20.71
C MET A 324 -6.26 -13.82 -20.83
N GLY A 325 -5.70 -14.34 -19.73
CA GLY A 325 -4.92 -15.58 -19.67
C GLY A 325 -3.72 -15.63 -20.62
N LEU A 326 -3.32 -16.84 -21.00
CA LEU A 326 -2.18 -17.08 -21.89
C LEU A 326 -2.31 -16.40 -23.27
N GLY A 327 -3.53 -16.18 -23.77
CA GLY A 327 -3.78 -15.48 -25.03
C GLY A 327 -3.40 -13.99 -24.95
N GLY A 328 -3.69 -13.34 -23.82
CA GLY A 328 -3.29 -11.98 -23.54
C GLY A 328 -1.78 -11.84 -23.42
N ALA A 329 -1.13 -12.77 -22.68
CA ALA A 329 0.33 -12.78 -22.53
C ALA A 329 1.06 -12.90 -23.89
N VAL A 330 0.57 -13.73 -24.80
CA VAL A 330 1.13 -13.88 -26.16
C VAL A 330 0.92 -12.63 -27.01
N ALA A 331 -0.22 -11.94 -26.88
CA ALA A 331 -0.48 -10.69 -27.58
C ALA A 331 0.43 -9.56 -27.06
N LEU A 332 0.62 -9.48 -25.73
CA LEU A 332 1.58 -8.59 -25.09
C LEU A 332 3.00 -8.79 -25.62
N VAL A 333 3.46 -10.04 -25.71
CA VAL A 333 4.83 -10.38 -26.21
C VAL A 333 4.99 -10.00 -27.69
N LYS A 334 3.95 -10.10 -28.53
CA LYS A 334 4.02 -9.72 -29.94
C LYS A 334 4.13 -8.20 -30.13
N GLU A 335 3.41 -7.41 -29.37
CA GLU A 335 3.53 -5.95 -29.43
C GLU A 335 4.87 -5.48 -28.86
N PHE A 336 5.41 -6.18 -27.86
CA PHE A 336 6.77 -5.98 -27.34
C PHE A 336 7.86 -6.22 -28.38
N ALA A 337 7.65 -7.11 -29.33
CA ALA A 337 8.62 -7.38 -30.40
C ALA A 337 8.90 -6.16 -31.28
N GLY A 338 8.00 -5.16 -31.28
CA GLY A 338 8.17 -3.87 -31.96
C GLY A 338 8.91 -2.80 -31.18
N SER A 339 9.21 -3.02 -29.89
CA SER A 339 9.89 -2.05 -29.02
C SER A 339 11.41 -2.07 -29.25
N ASP A 340 12.11 -1.00 -28.82
CA ASP A 340 13.58 -0.97 -28.87
C ASP A 340 14.22 -2.05 -27.98
N GLU A 341 15.50 -2.38 -28.26
CA GLU A 341 16.22 -3.50 -27.63
C GLU A 341 16.36 -3.33 -26.11
N LYS A 342 16.54 -2.09 -25.64
CA LYS A 342 16.69 -1.76 -24.22
C LYS A 342 15.38 -1.99 -23.46
N THR A 343 14.28 -1.47 -24.00
CA THR A 343 12.92 -1.67 -23.49
C THR A 343 12.52 -3.15 -23.47
N ARG A 344 12.80 -3.90 -24.54
CA ARG A 344 12.56 -5.36 -24.61
C ARG A 344 13.31 -6.13 -23.53
N ARG A 345 14.58 -5.83 -23.31
CA ARG A 345 15.40 -6.51 -22.32
C ARG A 345 14.83 -6.34 -20.92
N ILE A 346 14.44 -5.14 -20.57
CA ILE A 346 13.92 -4.78 -19.25
C ILE A 346 12.56 -5.44 -18.99
N LEU A 347 11.65 -5.29 -19.95
CA LEU A 347 10.33 -5.89 -19.83
C LEU A 347 10.41 -7.42 -19.81
N THR A 348 11.33 -8.02 -20.56
CA THR A 348 11.59 -9.46 -20.48
C THR A 348 12.06 -9.87 -19.08
N GLU A 349 12.88 -9.06 -18.42
CA GLU A 349 13.36 -9.36 -17.08
C GLU A 349 12.25 -9.18 -16.02
N VAL A 350 11.44 -8.13 -16.13
CA VAL A 350 10.26 -7.91 -15.26
C VAL A 350 9.25 -9.06 -15.43
N PHE A 351 8.93 -9.45 -16.67
CA PHE A 351 7.99 -10.54 -16.92
C PHE A 351 8.54 -11.92 -16.54
N LYS A 352 9.83 -12.19 -16.72
CA LYS A 352 10.42 -13.42 -16.21
C LYS A 352 10.27 -13.55 -14.69
N ARG A 353 10.45 -12.47 -13.96
CA ARG A 353 10.29 -12.45 -12.51
C ARG A 353 8.84 -12.67 -12.09
N LEU A 354 7.92 -11.93 -12.70
CA LEU A 354 6.50 -12.16 -12.48
C LEU A 354 6.08 -13.61 -12.81
N ALA A 355 6.62 -14.20 -13.87
CA ALA A 355 6.35 -15.59 -14.23
C ALA A 355 6.98 -16.60 -13.25
N VAL A 356 8.15 -16.32 -12.70
CA VAL A 356 8.79 -17.14 -11.65
C VAL A 356 7.95 -17.07 -10.38
N ASP A 357 7.52 -15.89 -9.98
CA ASP A 357 6.70 -15.68 -8.79
C ASP A 357 5.34 -16.39 -8.90
N ILE A 358 4.64 -16.25 -10.03
CA ILE A 358 3.39 -16.98 -10.33
C ILE A 358 3.64 -18.50 -10.42
N GLY A 359 4.75 -18.92 -11.01
CA GLY A 359 5.12 -20.32 -11.10
C GLY A 359 5.42 -20.97 -9.75
N GLU A 360 6.09 -20.26 -8.84
CA GLU A 360 6.35 -20.71 -7.46
C GLU A 360 5.06 -20.75 -6.62
N GLU A 361 4.15 -19.80 -6.81
CA GLU A 361 2.87 -19.76 -6.12
C GLU A 361 1.96 -20.91 -6.58
N MET A 362 1.88 -21.15 -7.89
CA MET A 362 1.15 -22.31 -8.44
C MET A 362 1.77 -23.65 -7.99
N ALA A 363 3.08 -23.76 -7.93
CA ALA A 363 3.76 -24.97 -7.43
C ALA A 363 3.54 -25.16 -5.92
N SER A 364 3.52 -24.09 -5.13
CA SER A 364 3.19 -24.12 -3.70
C SER A 364 1.74 -24.56 -3.47
N SER A 365 0.80 -23.96 -4.19
CA SER A 365 -0.62 -24.30 -4.12
C SER A 365 -0.89 -25.75 -4.56
N ALA A 366 -0.22 -26.24 -5.59
CA ALA A 366 -0.31 -27.64 -6.02
C ALA A 366 0.28 -28.61 -4.98
N GLN A 367 1.39 -28.25 -4.30
CA GLN A 367 1.96 -29.06 -3.21
C GLN A 367 1.05 -29.10 -1.98
N ASP A 368 0.40 -28.01 -1.63
CA ASP A 368 -0.52 -27.96 -0.50
C ASP A 368 -1.83 -28.71 -0.81
N GLY A 369 -2.34 -28.60 -2.03
CA GLY A 369 -3.45 -29.43 -2.52
C GLY A 369 -3.13 -30.94 -2.50
N LEU A 370 -1.91 -31.33 -2.90
CA LEU A 370 -1.42 -32.71 -2.82
C LEU A 370 -1.26 -33.22 -1.37
N LYS A 371 -0.82 -32.35 -0.44
CA LYS A 371 -0.74 -32.71 1.00
C LYS A 371 -2.12 -32.89 1.60
N GLN A 372 -3.08 -32.01 1.26
CA GLN A 372 -4.47 -32.14 1.70
C GLN A 372 -5.13 -33.40 1.14
N ALA A 373 -4.95 -33.71 -0.16
CA ALA A 373 -5.44 -34.92 -0.78
C ALA A 373 -4.83 -36.20 -0.15
N LYS A 374 -3.52 -36.20 0.14
CA LYS A 374 -2.86 -37.31 0.85
C LYS A 374 -3.36 -37.46 2.28
N GLY A 375 -3.62 -36.36 2.99
CA GLY A 375 -4.23 -36.36 4.33
C GLY A 375 -5.64 -36.92 4.32
N PHE A 376 -6.43 -36.55 3.33
CA PHE A 376 -7.80 -37.08 3.14
C PHE A 376 -7.82 -38.61 2.86
N LEU A 377 -6.94 -39.05 1.95
CA LEU A 377 -6.80 -40.48 1.63
C LEU A 377 -6.30 -41.31 2.82
N LYS A 378 -5.41 -40.76 3.65
CA LYS A 378 -4.93 -41.43 4.88
C LYS A 378 -6.02 -41.59 5.95
N ASN A 379 -6.95 -40.60 6.02
CA ASN A 379 -8.10 -40.68 6.92
C ASN A 379 -9.19 -41.63 6.43
N ILE A 380 -9.37 -41.82 5.13
CA ILE A 380 -10.28 -42.83 4.55
C ILE A 380 -9.72 -44.22 4.76
N GLY A 381 -8.40 -44.43 4.64
CA GLY A 381 -7.74 -45.73 4.89
C GLY A 381 -7.82 -46.20 6.34
N ARG A 382 -7.81 -45.30 7.32
CA ARG A 382 -7.96 -45.61 8.74
C ARG A 382 -9.37 -46.01 9.12
N LYS A 383 -10.42 -45.49 8.46
CA LYS A 383 -11.81 -45.88 8.71
C LYS A 383 -12.19 -47.25 8.13
N LYS A 384 -11.35 -47.88 7.30
CA LYS A 384 -11.57 -49.24 6.74
C LYS A 384 -10.83 -50.32 7.49
N SER A 385 -10.00 -50.02 8.49
CA SER A 385 -9.31 -51.03 9.32
C SER A 385 -9.97 -51.27 10.69
N ASP A 386 -11.06 -50.58 10.99
CA ASP A 386 -11.81 -50.70 12.25
C ASP A 386 -13.25 -51.23 12.04
N ILE A 387 -13.46 -52.07 10.98
CA ILE A 387 -14.69 -52.85 10.77
C ILE A 387 -14.32 -54.31 10.62
#